data_c3c5794940967faf4da6276f37c742a7
#
_entry.id   c3c5794940967faf4da6276f37c742a7
#
_cell.length_a   1.000
_cell.length_b   1.000
_cell.length_c   1.000
_cell.angle_alpha   90.00
_cell.angle_beta   90.00
_cell.angle_gamma   90.00
#
_symmetry.space_group_name_H-M   'P 1'
#
loop_
_entity.id
_entity.type
_entity.pdbx_description
1 polymer ?
#
loop_
_entity_poly.entity_id
_entity_poly.type
_entity_poly.pdbx_seq_one_letter_code
_entity_poly.pdbx_strand_id
1 'polypeptide(L)'
;MKKIFIECCIESYIEAINAEKKGADQLELCSDLNNDGLTPNFDVVKKVIRNISMPIKIMIRPRGGDFNYSGENMVEIKKQITYVKTIGINHIVFGVMNKDHRVDIDNIKRVSDWSFPMKITFHKAIDASAEFFTDIEALVNTKRIDSLLTSGKSTTAESGASIIKKVISFYGKNIKVISAGKITKSNLNNIHRKISGSYYHGRKILGKLC
;
A
#
# COMPACT_ATOMS: atom_id res chain seq x y z
N MET A 1 -1.94 -25.86 -3.86
CA MET A 1 -1.23 -24.64 -3.38
C MET A 1 -2.29 -23.58 -3.02
N LYS A 2 -2.10 -22.86 -1.91
CA LYS A 2 -2.98 -21.73 -1.58
C LYS A 2 -2.88 -20.67 -2.68
N LYS A 3 -4.01 -20.21 -3.21
CA LYS A 3 -4.03 -19.14 -4.24
C LYS A 3 -3.34 -17.91 -3.66
N ILE A 4 -2.33 -17.38 -4.33
CA ILE A 4 -1.71 -16.10 -3.97
C ILE A 4 -2.56 -14.95 -4.54
N PHE A 5 -2.64 -13.87 -3.79
CA PHE A 5 -3.36 -12.65 -4.16
C PHE A 5 -2.36 -11.64 -4.72
N ILE A 6 -2.61 -11.15 -5.93
CA ILE A 6 -1.72 -10.26 -6.66
C ILE A 6 -2.30 -8.86 -6.70
N GLU A 7 -1.62 -7.92 -6.04
CA GLU A 7 -1.89 -6.49 -6.13
C GLU A 7 -0.91 -5.84 -7.10
N CYS A 8 -1.44 -5.15 -8.10
CA CYS A 8 -0.63 -4.49 -9.11
C CYS A 8 -0.64 -2.96 -8.91
N CYS A 9 0.55 -2.37 -8.79
CA CYS A 9 0.70 -0.92 -8.71
C CYS A 9 0.72 -0.33 -10.12
N ILE A 10 -0.07 0.71 -10.36
CA ILE A 10 -0.31 1.33 -11.67
C ILE A 10 -0.35 2.86 -11.57
N GLU A 11 -0.10 3.55 -12.70
CA GLU A 11 -0.17 5.01 -12.81
C GLU A 11 -1.20 5.51 -13.82
N SER A 12 -1.72 4.63 -14.67
CA SER A 12 -2.58 5.03 -15.78
C SER A 12 -3.77 4.12 -15.97
N TYR A 13 -4.78 4.64 -16.69
CA TYR A 13 -5.93 3.86 -17.10
C TYR A 13 -5.57 2.68 -18.02
N ILE A 14 -4.58 2.86 -18.91
CA ILE A 14 -4.13 1.79 -19.81
C ILE A 14 -3.48 0.65 -19.00
N GLU A 15 -2.65 1.00 -18.01
CA GLU A 15 -2.07 0.00 -17.10
C GLU A 15 -3.15 -0.73 -16.30
N ALA A 16 -4.22 -0.02 -15.87
CA ALA A 16 -5.35 -0.63 -15.16
C ALA A 16 -6.03 -1.72 -16.00
N ILE A 17 -6.38 -1.41 -17.26
CA ILE A 17 -6.98 -2.38 -18.19
C ILE A 17 -6.04 -3.58 -18.40
N ASN A 18 -4.76 -3.33 -18.60
CA ASN A 18 -3.81 -4.40 -18.86
C ASN A 18 -3.53 -5.28 -17.64
N ALA A 19 -3.54 -4.69 -16.44
CA ALA A 19 -3.42 -5.44 -15.19
C ALA A 19 -4.65 -6.33 -14.94
N GLU A 20 -5.86 -5.81 -15.18
CA GLU A 20 -7.11 -6.58 -15.10
C GLU A 20 -7.09 -7.77 -16.08
N LYS A 21 -6.76 -7.53 -17.35
CA LYS A 21 -6.65 -8.60 -18.37
C LYS A 21 -5.58 -9.64 -18.04
N LYS A 22 -4.51 -9.25 -17.32
CA LYS A 22 -3.44 -10.17 -16.90
C LYS A 22 -3.70 -10.87 -15.58
N GLY A 23 -4.87 -10.67 -14.98
CA GLY A 23 -5.32 -11.39 -13.80
C GLY A 23 -4.81 -10.83 -12.49
N ALA A 24 -4.68 -9.51 -12.36
CA ALA A 24 -4.57 -8.89 -11.05
C ALA A 24 -5.81 -9.22 -10.20
N ASP A 25 -5.63 -9.37 -8.89
CA ASP A 25 -6.74 -9.49 -7.95
C ASP A 25 -7.15 -8.12 -7.37
N GLN A 26 -6.24 -7.13 -7.40
CA GLN A 26 -6.45 -5.77 -6.91
C GLN A 26 -5.48 -4.80 -7.59
N LEU A 27 -5.88 -3.53 -7.71
CA LEU A 27 -5.02 -2.45 -8.17
C LEU A 27 -4.71 -1.50 -7.03
N GLU A 28 -3.49 -0.95 -7.04
CA GLU A 28 -3.12 0.25 -6.30
C GLU A 28 -2.81 1.35 -7.31
N LEU A 29 -3.67 2.38 -7.37
CA LEU A 29 -3.49 3.50 -8.28
C LEU A 29 -2.71 4.61 -7.58
N CYS A 30 -1.57 4.95 -8.18
CA CYS A 30 -0.66 6.02 -7.77
C CYS A 30 -0.43 6.99 -8.93
N SER A 31 0.33 8.02 -8.70
CA SER A 31 1.06 8.80 -9.70
C SER A 31 2.52 8.87 -9.30
N ASP A 32 3.39 9.29 -10.23
CA ASP A 32 4.80 9.59 -9.97
C ASP A 32 5.54 8.46 -9.21
N LEU A 33 5.49 7.26 -9.77
CA LEU A 33 6.19 6.10 -9.20
C LEU A 33 7.72 6.23 -9.20
N ASN A 34 8.27 7.24 -9.88
CA ASN A 34 9.69 7.59 -9.77
C ASN A 34 10.01 8.23 -8.41
N ASN A 35 9.01 8.85 -7.78
CA ASN A 35 9.05 9.38 -6.41
C ASN A 35 8.33 8.46 -5.41
N ASP A 36 8.36 7.14 -5.65
CA ASP A 36 7.73 6.10 -4.81
C ASP A 36 6.20 6.20 -4.68
N GLY A 37 5.56 6.87 -5.62
CA GLY A 37 4.11 6.96 -5.73
C GLY A 37 3.48 8.07 -4.89
N LEU A 38 2.74 8.94 -5.56
CA LEU A 38 1.97 10.04 -4.97
C LEU A 38 0.47 9.82 -5.20
N THR A 39 -0.35 10.70 -4.62
CA THR A 39 -1.79 10.74 -4.87
C THR A 39 -2.04 10.94 -6.37
N PRO A 40 -2.83 10.08 -7.02
CA PRO A 40 -3.10 10.19 -8.45
C PRO A 40 -4.01 11.38 -8.77
N ASN A 41 -3.90 11.87 -10.00
CA ASN A 41 -4.85 12.85 -10.53
C ASN A 41 -6.28 12.27 -10.48
N PHE A 42 -7.23 13.03 -9.97
CA PHE A 42 -8.59 12.57 -9.74
C PHE A 42 -9.38 12.29 -11.02
N ASP A 43 -9.03 12.88 -12.17
CA ASP A 43 -9.66 12.52 -13.43
C ASP A 43 -9.22 11.13 -13.91
N VAL A 44 -7.95 10.76 -13.64
CA VAL A 44 -7.48 9.38 -13.85
C VAL A 44 -8.23 8.42 -12.93
N VAL A 45 -8.38 8.77 -11.63
CA VAL A 45 -9.16 7.96 -10.66
C VAL A 45 -10.58 7.73 -11.19
N LYS A 46 -11.31 8.80 -11.56
CA LYS A 46 -12.67 8.70 -12.12
C LYS A 46 -12.73 7.78 -13.35
N LYS A 47 -11.76 7.92 -14.25
CA LYS A 47 -11.70 7.11 -15.46
C LYS A 47 -11.48 5.64 -15.13
N VAL A 48 -10.60 5.33 -14.18
CA VAL A 48 -10.32 3.96 -13.76
C VAL A 48 -11.53 3.33 -13.10
N ILE A 49 -12.14 3.99 -12.10
CA ILE A 49 -13.28 3.40 -11.37
C ILE A 49 -14.55 3.18 -12.21
N ARG A 50 -14.72 3.97 -13.29
CA ARG A 50 -15.87 3.80 -14.22
C ARG A 50 -15.74 2.61 -15.15
N ASN A 51 -14.52 2.14 -15.39
CA ASN A 51 -14.24 1.18 -16.46
C ASN A 51 -13.58 -0.12 -15.96
N ILE A 52 -13.17 -0.17 -14.69
CA ILE A 52 -12.49 -1.33 -14.09
C ILE A 52 -13.39 -1.89 -12.99
N SER A 53 -13.65 -3.19 -13.04
CA SER A 53 -14.56 -3.85 -12.11
C SER A 53 -13.88 -4.41 -10.86
N MET A 54 -12.56 -4.55 -10.88
CA MET A 54 -11.81 -5.10 -9.76
C MET A 54 -11.61 -4.10 -8.62
N PRO A 55 -11.30 -4.57 -7.40
CA PRO A 55 -11.01 -3.69 -6.26
C PRO A 55 -9.82 -2.76 -6.55
N ILE A 56 -9.97 -1.48 -6.21
CA ILE A 56 -8.95 -0.45 -6.41
C ILE A 56 -8.65 0.23 -5.07
N LYS A 57 -7.37 0.38 -4.78
CA LYS A 57 -6.86 1.24 -3.71
C LYS A 57 -6.32 2.53 -4.30
N ILE A 58 -6.47 3.63 -3.59
CA ILE A 58 -5.93 4.93 -3.99
C ILE A 58 -4.83 5.35 -3.02
N MET A 59 -3.65 5.65 -3.56
CA MET A 59 -2.57 6.26 -2.79
C MET A 59 -2.97 7.66 -2.32
N ILE A 60 -2.82 7.91 -1.02
CA ILE A 60 -2.95 9.24 -0.41
C ILE A 60 -1.58 9.65 0.12
N ARG A 61 -0.85 10.39 -0.71
CA ARG A 61 0.49 10.90 -0.42
C ARG A 61 0.68 12.21 -1.18
N PRO A 62 0.55 13.37 -0.52
CA PRO A 62 0.50 14.67 -1.20
C PRO A 62 1.84 15.12 -1.77
N ARG A 63 2.96 14.58 -1.26
CA ARG A 63 4.33 14.93 -1.68
C ARG A 63 5.30 13.76 -1.55
N GLY A 64 6.38 13.82 -2.30
CA GLY A 64 7.54 12.94 -2.16
C GLY A 64 8.38 13.26 -0.91
N GLY A 65 9.50 12.54 -0.76
CA GLY A 65 10.40 12.64 0.39
C GLY A 65 9.93 11.81 1.59
N ASP A 66 10.17 12.33 2.78
CA ASP A 66 9.81 11.66 4.03
C ASP A 66 8.29 11.56 4.25
N PHE A 67 7.92 10.89 5.32
CA PHE A 67 6.53 10.68 5.70
C PHE A 67 6.13 11.48 6.94
N ASN A 68 6.95 12.49 7.31
CA ASN A 68 6.65 13.40 8.41
C ASN A 68 5.90 14.62 7.85
N TYR A 69 4.60 14.60 7.96
CA TYR A 69 3.72 15.59 7.34
C TYR A 69 3.50 16.81 8.25
N SER A 70 3.62 18.02 7.68
CA SER A 70 3.23 19.27 8.32
C SER A 70 1.71 19.37 8.49
N GLY A 71 1.26 20.36 9.28
CA GLY A 71 -0.18 20.66 9.40
C GLY A 71 -0.84 20.94 8.05
N GLU A 72 -0.16 21.66 7.15
CA GLU A 72 -0.66 21.92 5.79
C GLU A 72 -0.78 20.64 4.96
N ASN A 73 0.21 19.74 5.04
CA ASN A 73 0.13 18.43 4.40
C ASN A 73 -1.07 17.63 4.94
N MET A 74 -1.33 17.66 6.25
CA MET A 74 -2.48 16.95 6.85
C MET A 74 -3.82 17.54 6.41
N VAL A 75 -3.91 18.85 6.18
CA VAL A 75 -5.09 19.50 5.59
C VAL A 75 -5.31 18.98 4.16
N GLU A 76 -4.26 18.92 3.35
CA GLU A 76 -4.36 18.39 1.98
C GLU A 76 -4.73 16.91 1.96
N ILE A 77 -4.13 16.07 2.81
CA ILE A 77 -4.48 14.66 2.99
C ILE A 77 -5.98 14.51 3.31
N LYS A 78 -6.51 15.33 4.22
CA LYS A 78 -7.94 15.31 4.55
C LYS A 78 -8.82 15.64 3.35
N LYS A 79 -8.46 16.65 2.56
CA LYS A 79 -9.18 17.01 1.31
C LYS A 79 -9.17 15.85 0.32
N GLN A 80 -8.01 15.22 0.10
CA GLN A 80 -7.86 14.08 -0.81
C GLN A 80 -8.70 12.88 -0.35
N ILE A 81 -8.67 12.53 0.94
CA ILE A 81 -9.50 11.48 1.55
C ILE A 81 -10.99 11.78 1.35
N THR A 82 -11.42 12.99 1.67
CA THR A 82 -12.81 13.40 1.51
C THR A 82 -13.25 13.25 0.07
N TYR A 83 -12.42 13.69 -0.87
CA TYR A 83 -12.74 13.59 -2.29
C TYR A 83 -12.86 12.14 -2.77
N VAL A 84 -11.87 11.27 -2.51
CA VAL A 84 -11.93 9.87 -2.96
C VAL A 84 -13.11 9.11 -2.33
N LYS A 85 -13.49 9.48 -1.11
CA LYS A 85 -14.69 8.95 -0.44
C LYS A 85 -15.98 9.34 -1.18
N THR A 86 -16.11 10.60 -1.63
CA THR A 86 -17.31 11.06 -2.37
C THR A 86 -17.49 10.39 -3.72
N ILE A 87 -16.43 9.92 -4.34
CA ILE A 87 -16.49 9.20 -5.62
C ILE A 87 -16.58 7.66 -5.46
N GLY A 88 -16.81 7.17 -4.23
CA GLY A 88 -17.10 5.76 -3.97
C GLY A 88 -15.88 4.86 -3.75
N ILE A 89 -14.70 5.42 -3.54
CA ILE A 89 -13.53 4.62 -3.14
C ILE A 89 -13.76 4.07 -1.73
N ASN A 90 -13.43 2.81 -1.55
CA ASN A 90 -13.60 2.09 -0.29
C ASN A 90 -12.26 1.64 0.35
N HIS A 91 -11.12 1.97 -0.25
CA HIS A 91 -9.81 1.60 0.28
C HIS A 91 -8.74 2.62 -0.13
N ILE A 92 -7.99 3.12 0.84
CA ILE A 92 -6.85 4.01 0.62
C ILE A 92 -5.55 3.37 1.06
N VAL A 93 -4.44 3.86 0.51
CA VAL A 93 -3.07 3.53 0.92
C VAL A 93 -2.45 4.77 1.51
N PHE A 94 -1.99 4.68 2.74
CA PHE A 94 -1.46 5.82 3.49
C PHE A 94 -0.38 5.36 4.47
N GLY A 95 0.52 6.25 4.86
CA GLY A 95 1.47 6.04 5.94
C GLY A 95 2.05 7.36 6.39
N VAL A 96 2.28 7.50 7.68
CA VAL A 96 2.79 8.69 8.32
C VAL A 96 3.78 8.33 9.41
N MET A 97 4.86 9.09 9.49
CA MET A 97 5.91 8.95 10.49
C MET A 97 6.07 10.29 11.24
N ASN A 98 6.55 10.21 12.47
CA ASN A 98 6.96 11.39 13.22
C ASN A 98 8.45 11.72 12.94
N LYS A 99 8.94 12.81 13.53
CA LYS A 99 10.34 13.28 13.41
C LYS A 99 11.38 12.28 13.97
N ASP A 100 10.96 11.36 14.82
CA ASP A 100 11.83 10.34 15.43
C ASP A 100 11.83 9.03 14.61
N HIS A 101 11.35 9.07 13.36
CA HIS A 101 11.19 7.92 12.48
C HIS A 101 10.34 6.80 13.11
N ARG A 102 9.34 7.17 13.92
CA ARG A 102 8.34 6.25 14.46
C ARG A 102 7.01 6.46 13.76
N VAL A 103 6.18 5.45 13.72
CA VAL A 103 4.81 5.62 13.21
C VAL A 103 4.05 6.63 14.07
N ASP A 104 3.45 7.63 13.43
CA ASP A 104 2.61 8.64 14.09
C ASP A 104 1.20 8.09 14.29
N ILE A 105 1.00 7.44 15.44
CA ILE A 105 -0.26 6.77 15.79
C ILE A 105 -1.43 7.76 15.89
N ASP A 106 -1.19 8.99 16.33
CA ASP A 106 -2.27 9.98 16.48
C ASP A 106 -2.74 10.48 15.12
N ASN A 107 -1.84 10.71 14.17
CA ASN A 107 -2.23 11.01 12.81
C ASN A 107 -2.85 9.80 12.09
N ILE A 108 -2.46 8.56 12.40
CA ILE A 108 -3.17 7.35 11.92
C ILE A 108 -4.63 7.34 12.42
N LYS A 109 -4.88 7.61 13.69
CA LYS A 109 -6.25 7.69 14.24
C LYS A 109 -7.07 8.76 13.52
N ARG A 110 -6.51 9.98 13.35
CA ARG A 110 -7.15 11.07 12.61
C ARG A 110 -7.51 10.68 11.18
N VAL A 111 -6.57 10.09 10.45
CA VAL A 111 -6.81 9.64 9.07
C VAL A 111 -7.86 8.55 9.02
N SER A 112 -7.85 7.61 9.96
CA SER A 112 -8.88 6.58 10.08
C SER A 112 -10.26 7.18 10.31
N ASP A 113 -10.39 8.18 11.19
CA ASP A 113 -11.68 8.85 11.44
C ASP A 113 -12.17 9.60 10.20
N TRP A 114 -11.30 10.28 9.45
CA TRP A 114 -11.66 10.95 8.20
C TRP A 114 -12.07 9.97 7.09
N SER A 115 -11.39 8.83 7.02
CA SER A 115 -11.61 7.84 5.96
C SER A 115 -12.77 6.89 6.23
N PHE A 116 -13.25 6.76 7.47
CA PHE A 116 -14.31 5.81 7.80
C PHE A 116 -15.55 5.96 6.87
N PRO A 117 -16.09 4.87 6.30
CA PRO A 117 -15.80 3.45 6.53
C PRO A 117 -14.77 2.83 5.58
N MET A 118 -13.96 3.62 4.86
CA MET A 118 -12.93 3.08 3.97
C MET A 118 -11.86 2.29 4.74
N LYS A 119 -11.33 1.27 4.09
CA LYS A 119 -10.18 0.50 4.57
C LYS A 119 -8.88 1.27 4.37
N ILE A 120 -7.88 0.97 5.20
CA ILE A 120 -6.56 1.59 5.11
C ILE A 120 -5.49 0.50 4.99
N THR A 121 -4.63 0.63 3.97
CA THR A 121 -3.34 -0.05 3.91
C THR A 121 -2.26 0.90 4.41
N PHE A 122 -1.50 0.52 5.44
CA PHE A 122 -0.28 1.25 5.79
C PHE A 122 0.84 0.84 4.83
N HIS A 123 1.40 1.81 4.10
CA HIS A 123 2.38 1.54 3.05
C HIS A 123 3.81 1.33 3.58
N LYS A 124 4.77 1.23 2.67
CA LYS A 124 6.19 0.96 2.95
C LYS A 124 6.91 1.99 3.86
N ALA A 125 6.27 3.08 4.28
CA ALA A 125 6.83 3.94 5.31
C ALA A 125 7.25 3.16 6.56
N ILE A 126 6.60 2.05 6.86
CA ILE A 126 6.97 1.16 7.95
C ILE A 126 8.42 0.64 7.84
N ASP A 127 8.91 0.44 6.63
CA ASP A 127 10.28 -0.04 6.40
C ASP A 127 11.35 0.98 6.83
N ALA A 128 10.97 2.28 6.96
CA ALA A 128 11.82 3.35 7.47
C ALA A 128 11.74 3.52 9.01
N SER A 129 10.87 2.77 9.69
CA SER A 129 10.70 2.88 11.14
C SER A 129 11.99 2.54 11.89
N ALA A 130 12.33 3.34 12.90
CA ALA A 130 13.42 3.06 13.83
C ALA A 130 13.12 1.80 14.67
N GLU A 131 11.86 1.62 15.08
CA GLU A 131 11.40 0.51 15.93
C GLU A 131 10.35 -0.35 15.19
N PHE A 132 10.80 -1.04 14.14
CA PHE A 132 9.94 -1.68 13.14
C PHE A 132 8.85 -2.59 13.72
N PHE A 133 9.21 -3.55 14.58
CA PHE A 133 8.22 -4.48 15.14
C PHE A 133 7.31 -3.82 16.17
N THR A 134 7.84 -2.92 17.00
CA THR A 134 7.06 -2.16 17.98
C THR A 134 6.03 -1.29 17.27
N ASP A 135 6.40 -0.64 16.17
CA ASP A 135 5.50 0.20 15.39
C ASP A 135 4.43 -0.61 14.65
N ILE A 136 4.77 -1.81 14.15
CA ILE A 136 3.75 -2.72 13.58
C ILE A 136 2.77 -3.15 14.67
N GLU A 137 3.25 -3.52 15.86
CA GLU A 137 2.40 -3.89 16.97
C GLU A 137 1.46 -2.74 17.37
N ALA A 138 1.99 -1.51 17.47
CA ALA A 138 1.21 -0.32 17.75
C ALA A 138 0.12 -0.11 16.69
N LEU A 139 0.45 -0.23 15.39
CA LEU A 139 -0.52 -0.14 14.28
C LEU A 139 -1.63 -1.19 14.41
N VAL A 140 -1.26 -2.44 14.64
CA VAL A 140 -2.21 -3.57 14.80
C VAL A 140 -3.13 -3.32 15.98
N ASN A 141 -2.60 -2.85 17.10
CA ASN A 141 -3.37 -2.58 18.32
C ASN A 141 -4.37 -1.43 18.16
N THR A 142 -4.17 -0.53 17.19
CA THR A 142 -5.17 0.51 16.88
C THR A 142 -6.48 -0.08 16.35
N LYS A 143 -6.44 -1.26 15.71
CA LYS A 143 -7.56 -1.88 14.97
C LYS A 143 -8.13 -0.99 13.85
N ARG A 144 -7.30 -0.04 13.34
CA ARG A 144 -7.72 0.95 12.34
C ARG A 144 -7.09 0.73 10.97
N ILE A 145 -6.18 -0.25 10.87
CA ILE A 145 -5.46 -0.59 9.65
C ILE A 145 -5.87 -2.00 9.21
N ASP A 146 -6.28 -2.14 7.94
CA ASP A 146 -6.71 -3.42 7.35
C ASP A 146 -5.53 -4.23 6.81
N SER A 147 -4.50 -3.56 6.30
CA SER A 147 -3.34 -4.21 5.72
C SER A 147 -2.06 -3.40 5.88
N LEU A 148 -0.95 -4.11 5.86
CA LEU A 148 0.41 -3.56 5.96
C LEU A 148 1.21 -3.97 4.73
N LEU A 149 1.79 -3.01 4.03
CA LEU A 149 2.68 -3.21 2.89
C LEU A 149 4.14 -3.04 3.36
N THR A 150 4.97 -4.07 3.19
CA THR A 150 6.37 -4.03 3.63
C THR A 150 7.30 -4.80 2.72
N SER A 151 8.55 -4.36 2.63
CA SER A 151 9.68 -5.08 2.03
C SER A 151 10.62 -5.69 3.08
N GLY A 152 10.22 -5.68 4.37
CA GLY A 152 11.00 -6.25 5.47
C GLY A 152 12.25 -5.44 5.75
N LYS A 153 12.14 -4.10 5.80
CA LYS A 153 13.27 -3.17 6.02
C LYS A 153 14.42 -3.34 4.99
N SER A 154 14.07 -3.78 3.80
CA SER A 154 15.06 -4.08 2.76
C SER A 154 14.66 -3.44 1.43
N THR A 155 15.62 -3.28 0.51
CA THR A 155 15.35 -2.72 -0.82
C THR A 155 14.52 -3.66 -1.70
N THR A 156 14.53 -4.97 -1.39
CA THR A 156 13.76 -5.99 -2.13
C THR A 156 13.03 -6.94 -1.18
N ALA A 157 11.89 -7.49 -1.62
CA ALA A 157 11.19 -8.54 -0.90
C ALA A 157 12.06 -9.81 -0.71
N GLU A 158 12.97 -10.06 -1.62
CA GLU A 158 13.87 -11.20 -1.54
C GLU A 158 14.87 -11.07 -0.41
N SER A 159 15.53 -9.91 -0.30
CA SER A 159 16.47 -9.63 0.80
C SER A 159 15.77 -9.49 2.15
N GLY A 160 14.54 -8.97 2.17
CA GLY A 160 13.72 -8.86 3.38
C GLY A 160 12.86 -10.07 3.73
N ALA A 161 13.00 -11.18 2.99
CA ALA A 161 12.09 -12.32 3.09
C ALA A 161 11.97 -12.90 4.50
N SER A 162 13.07 -12.99 5.24
CA SER A 162 13.07 -13.50 6.63
C SER A 162 12.28 -12.60 7.58
N ILE A 163 12.40 -11.27 7.41
CA ILE A 163 11.67 -10.29 8.21
C ILE A 163 10.19 -10.31 7.84
N ILE A 164 9.86 -10.31 6.54
CA ILE A 164 8.46 -10.39 6.07
C ILE A 164 7.81 -11.67 6.64
N LYS A 165 8.51 -12.79 6.61
CA LYS A 165 8.01 -14.06 7.18
C LYS A 165 7.72 -13.95 8.69
N LYS A 166 8.59 -13.27 9.45
CA LYS A 166 8.34 -12.97 10.88
C LYS A 166 7.11 -12.11 11.07
N VAL A 167 6.95 -11.02 10.26
CA VAL A 167 5.78 -10.15 10.33
C VAL A 167 4.49 -10.94 10.06
N ILE A 168 4.49 -11.82 9.05
CA ILE A 168 3.34 -12.68 8.75
C ILE A 168 3.04 -13.62 9.92
N SER A 169 4.08 -14.21 10.53
CA SER A 169 3.93 -15.14 11.65
C SER A 169 3.33 -14.46 12.88
N PHE A 170 3.79 -13.26 13.21
CA PHE A 170 3.36 -12.54 14.42
C PHE A 170 2.01 -11.86 14.24
N TYR A 171 1.78 -11.21 13.09
CA TYR A 171 0.65 -10.30 12.91
C TYR A 171 -0.35 -10.72 11.83
N GLY A 172 -0.04 -11.74 11.01
CA GLY A 172 -0.86 -12.15 9.87
C GLY A 172 -2.25 -12.69 10.21
N LYS A 173 -2.55 -12.95 11.48
CA LYS A 173 -3.90 -13.28 11.95
C LYS A 173 -4.75 -12.03 12.21
N ASN A 174 -4.12 -10.89 12.47
CA ASN A 174 -4.76 -9.64 12.86
C ASN A 174 -4.85 -8.64 11.71
N ILE A 175 -3.87 -8.66 10.78
CA ILE A 175 -3.74 -7.73 9.67
C ILE A 175 -3.28 -8.46 8.40
N LYS A 176 -3.71 -8.02 7.23
CA LYS A 176 -3.19 -8.56 5.96
C LYS A 176 -1.78 -8.03 5.72
N VAL A 177 -0.79 -8.91 5.68
CA VAL A 177 0.59 -8.54 5.36
C VAL A 177 0.81 -8.71 3.86
N ILE A 178 1.12 -7.61 3.18
CA ILE A 178 1.36 -7.55 1.73
C ILE A 178 2.86 -7.44 1.51
N SER A 179 3.44 -8.46 0.89
CA SER A 179 4.86 -8.50 0.56
C SER A 179 5.14 -7.62 -0.65
N ALA A 180 6.05 -6.64 -0.53
CA ALA A 180 6.44 -5.71 -1.58
C ALA A 180 7.96 -5.55 -1.66
N GLY A 181 8.43 -4.85 -2.70
CA GLY A 181 9.85 -4.59 -2.93
C GLY A 181 10.39 -5.33 -4.14
N LYS A 182 10.30 -4.67 -5.30
CA LYS A 182 10.80 -5.14 -6.60
C LYS A 182 10.32 -6.55 -6.99
N ILE A 183 9.09 -6.90 -6.62
CA ILE A 183 8.46 -8.16 -7.04
C ILE A 183 8.00 -8.03 -8.49
N THR A 184 8.39 -8.99 -9.31
CA THR A 184 8.12 -9.06 -10.73
C THR A 184 7.55 -10.44 -11.10
N LYS A 185 7.00 -10.56 -12.31
CA LYS A 185 6.53 -11.85 -12.84
C LYS A 185 7.62 -12.92 -12.82
N SER A 186 8.87 -12.54 -13.08
CA SER A 186 10.00 -13.48 -13.15
C SER A 186 10.49 -13.97 -11.79
N ASN A 187 10.39 -13.14 -10.72
CA ASN A 187 10.93 -13.50 -9.41
C ASN A 187 9.86 -13.90 -8.38
N LEU A 188 8.57 -13.71 -8.66
CA LEU A 188 7.45 -13.96 -7.74
C LEU A 188 7.49 -15.38 -7.16
N ASN A 189 7.68 -16.40 -7.99
CA ASN A 189 7.69 -17.79 -7.53
C ASN A 189 8.87 -18.08 -6.57
N ASN A 190 10.03 -17.49 -6.82
CA ASN A 190 11.20 -17.61 -5.94
C ASN A 190 10.95 -16.91 -4.59
N ILE A 191 10.42 -15.70 -4.64
CA ILE A 191 10.06 -14.91 -3.44
C ILE A 191 8.97 -15.64 -2.65
N HIS A 192 7.94 -16.19 -3.32
CA HIS A 192 6.88 -16.94 -2.65
C HIS A 192 7.42 -18.16 -1.90
N ARG A 193 8.36 -18.92 -2.49
CA ARG A 193 9.00 -20.05 -1.78
C ARG A 193 9.73 -19.62 -0.52
N LYS A 194 10.33 -18.42 -0.49
CA LYS A 194 11.04 -17.88 0.67
C LYS A 194 10.12 -17.35 1.76
N ILE A 195 9.07 -16.62 1.37
CA ILE A 195 8.16 -15.90 2.29
C ILE A 195 6.99 -16.76 2.71
N SER A 196 6.40 -17.53 1.79
CA SER A 196 5.15 -18.31 1.98
C SER A 196 3.95 -17.44 2.40
N GLY A 197 3.93 -16.16 1.95
CA GLY A 197 2.84 -15.22 2.19
C GLY A 197 1.64 -15.48 1.27
N SER A 198 0.55 -14.76 1.51
CA SER A 198 -0.67 -14.85 0.69
C SER A 198 -0.87 -13.65 -0.23
N TYR A 199 -0.25 -12.50 0.06
CA TYR A 199 -0.46 -11.23 -0.66
C TYR A 199 0.86 -10.69 -1.16
N TYR A 200 0.91 -10.33 -2.45
CA TYR A 200 2.10 -9.81 -3.10
C TYR A 200 1.77 -8.58 -3.92
N HIS A 201 2.64 -7.59 -3.86
CA HIS A 201 2.48 -6.30 -4.52
C HIS A 201 3.69 -5.98 -5.40
N GLY A 202 3.44 -5.38 -6.56
CA GLY A 202 4.51 -4.87 -7.42
C GLY A 202 4.03 -4.24 -8.71
N ARG A 203 4.80 -3.25 -9.22
CA ARG A 203 4.53 -2.61 -10.51
C ARG A 203 4.67 -3.57 -11.70
N LYS A 204 5.66 -4.47 -11.65
CA LYS A 204 5.95 -5.43 -12.72
C LYS A 204 5.57 -6.87 -12.33
N ILE A 205 4.71 -7.05 -11.34
CA ILE A 205 4.34 -8.37 -10.83
C ILE A 205 3.62 -9.22 -11.87
N LEU A 206 2.93 -8.59 -12.81
CA LEU A 206 2.28 -9.23 -13.97
C LEU A 206 3.08 -9.05 -15.28
N GLY A 207 4.33 -8.61 -15.17
CA GLY A 207 5.16 -8.23 -16.31
C GLY A 207 4.94 -6.79 -16.75
N LYS A 208 5.35 -6.45 -17.99
CA LYS A 208 5.15 -5.11 -18.55
C LYS A 208 3.67 -4.86 -18.82
N LEU A 209 3.15 -3.70 -18.42
CA LEU A 209 1.74 -3.30 -18.62
C LEU A 209 1.53 -2.33 -19.79
N CYS A 210 2.62 -1.65 -20.21
CA CYS A 210 2.66 -0.77 -21.38
C CYS A 210 3.91 -1.08 -22.20
#